data_7bdcda166f9b37966f0e84e13e025dce
#
_entry.id   7bdcda166f9b37966f0e84e13e025dce
#
_cell.length_a   1.000
_cell.length_b   1.000
_cell.length_c   1.000
_cell.angle_alpha   90.00
_cell.angle_beta   90.00
_cell.angle_gamma   90.00
#
_symmetry.space_group_name_H-M   'P 1'
#
loop_
_entity.id
_entity.type
_entity.pdbx_description
1 polymer ?
#
loop_
_entity_poly.entity_id
_entity_poly.type
_entity_poly.pdbx_seq_one_letter_code
_entity_poly.pdbx_strand_id
1 'polypeptide(L)'
;TFSALSQRFLEYGAFVGRGDSTKVFVELGFLQRQNDSLQNNRIERVNHSNSYYLKSQLIKTEKSNLSVFLNYRTLKYEDSSLKNEPSLNSRILYSDRYFGQLIQTTTAYETSSGTIAQQEFTYLQVEPGQGVYMWNDYNGNGIQELQEFEIAPYSDLAIYVRVFLPNQVFVRTHQNKFSLALNFNFN
;
A
#
# COMPACT_ATOMS: atom_id res chain seq x y z
N THR A 1 12.11 -14.81 -29.88
CA THR A 1 12.26 -13.34 -29.94
C THR A 1 11.72 -12.75 -28.65
N PHE A 2 12.53 -11.96 -27.95
CA PHE A 2 12.09 -11.24 -26.76
C PHE A 2 11.16 -10.09 -27.18
N SER A 3 10.08 -9.86 -26.43
CA SER A 3 9.24 -8.68 -26.56
C SER A 3 9.67 -7.62 -25.54
N ALA A 4 9.26 -6.37 -25.72
CA ALA A 4 9.53 -5.28 -24.76
C ALA A 4 9.00 -5.56 -23.33
N LEU A 5 8.06 -6.50 -23.19
CA LEU A 5 7.48 -6.94 -21.93
C LEU A 5 8.15 -8.18 -21.32
N SER A 6 9.24 -8.70 -21.96
CA SER A 6 9.92 -9.89 -21.47
C SER A 6 10.59 -9.61 -20.12
N GLN A 7 10.22 -10.42 -19.13
CA GLN A 7 10.71 -10.34 -17.75
C GLN A 7 11.15 -11.73 -17.29
N ARG A 8 12.14 -11.77 -16.42
CA ARG A 8 12.60 -12.96 -15.73
C ARG A 8 12.78 -12.65 -14.26
N PHE A 9 12.45 -13.56 -13.39
CA PHE A 9 12.80 -13.46 -11.98
C PHE A 9 13.40 -14.76 -11.46
N LEU A 10 14.26 -14.62 -10.46
CA LEU A 10 14.80 -15.71 -9.66
C LEU A 10 14.49 -15.43 -8.20
N GLU A 11 13.91 -16.42 -7.52
CA GLU A 11 13.55 -16.31 -6.11
C GLU A 11 14.06 -17.54 -5.36
N TYR A 12 14.68 -17.31 -4.23
CA TYR A 12 15.12 -18.36 -3.31
C TYR A 12 15.04 -17.88 -1.87
N GLY A 13 14.88 -18.81 -0.96
CA GLY A 13 14.77 -18.50 0.45
C GLY A 13 15.03 -19.71 1.33
N ALA A 14 15.10 -19.43 2.60
CA ALA A 14 15.20 -20.44 3.64
C ALA A 14 14.36 -20.02 4.84
N PHE A 15 13.91 -20.98 5.59
CA PHE A 15 13.20 -20.72 6.83
C PHE A 15 13.59 -21.74 7.90
N VAL A 16 13.40 -21.34 9.14
CA VAL A 16 13.48 -22.20 10.31
C VAL A 16 12.23 -22.01 11.14
N GLY A 17 11.66 -23.09 11.61
CA GLY A 17 10.43 -23.02 12.38
C GLY A 17 10.38 -24.10 13.45
N ARG A 18 9.53 -23.86 14.43
CA ARG A 18 9.20 -24.81 15.49
C ARG A 18 7.70 -24.80 15.73
N GLY A 19 7.15 -25.99 15.89
CA GLY A 19 5.73 -26.16 16.18
C GLY A 19 4.96 -26.68 14.99
N ASP A 20 3.64 -26.64 15.10
CA ASP A 20 2.69 -27.12 14.11
C ASP A 20 1.67 -26.02 13.83
N SER A 21 1.40 -25.75 12.56
CA SER A 21 0.42 -24.75 12.11
C SER A 21 -1.00 -25.02 12.62
N THR A 22 -1.31 -26.26 13.02
CA THR A 22 -2.60 -26.60 13.65
C THR A 22 -2.66 -26.24 15.13
N LYS A 23 -1.53 -25.96 15.78
CA LYS A 23 -1.40 -25.61 17.20
C LYS A 23 -0.68 -24.27 17.35
N VAL A 24 0.44 -24.30 18.04
CA VAL A 24 1.31 -23.14 18.25
C VAL A 24 2.56 -23.34 17.41
N PHE A 25 2.94 -22.32 16.65
CA PHE A 25 4.15 -22.38 15.86
C PHE A 25 4.81 -20.98 15.74
N VAL A 26 6.10 -21.02 15.45
CA VAL A 26 6.90 -19.85 15.09
C VAL A 26 7.77 -20.24 13.91
N GLU A 27 7.76 -19.44 12.86
CA GLU A 27 8.58 -19.59 11.66
C GLU A 27 9.28 -18.26 11.36
N LEU A 28 10.59 -18.31 11.21
CA LEU A 28 11.43 -17.20 10.73
C LEU A 28 11.96 -17.57 9.37
N GLY A 29 11.87 -16.67 8.42
CA GLY A 29 12.35 -16.93 7.10
C GLY A 29 13.01 -15.73 6.44
N PHE A 30 13.80 -16.05 5.43
CA PHE A 30 14.45 -15.12 4.53
C PHE A 30 14.09 -15.49 3.10
N LEU A 31 13.82 -14.47 2.28
CA LEU A 31 13.52 -14.61 0.87
C LEU A 31 14.32 -13.56 0.08
N GLN A 32 15.04 -14.00 -0.93
CA GLN A 32 15.69 -13.11 -1.89
C GLN A 32 15.08 -13.29 -3.27
N ARG A 33 14.73 -12.17 -3.89
CA ARG A 33 14.20 -12.14 -5.25
C ARG A 33 15.00 -11.18 -6.11
N GLN A 34 15.34 -11.62 -7.31
CA GLN A 34 16.02 -10.86 -8.33
C GLN A 34 15.09 -10.73 -9.53
N ASN A 35 14.92 -9.52 -10.04
CA ASN A 35 14.08 -9.26 -11.20
C ASN A 35 14.97 -8.72 -12.33
N ASP A 36 14.81 -9.33 -13.50
CA ASP A 36 15.49 -8.96 -14.71
C ASP A 36 14.44 -8.54 -15.77
N SER A 37 14.73 -7.54 -16.55
CA SER A 37 13.88 -7.10 -17.67
C SER A 37 14.69 -6.87 -18.92
N LEU A 38 14.01 -6.78 -20.06
CA LEU A 38 14.66 -6.51 -21.33
C LEU A 38 15.11 -5.03 -21.38
N GLN A 39 16.42 -4.80 -21.43
CA GLN A 39 17.05 -3.52 -21.63
C GLN A 39 18.05 -3.63 -22.78
N ASN A 40 18.00 -2.69 -23.74
CA ASN A 40 18.92 -2.65 -24.86
C ASN A 40 19.06 -4.02 -25.60
N ASN A 41 17.93 -4.71 -25.78
CA ASN A 41 17.83 -6.04 -26.40
C ASN A 41 18.54 -7.18 -25.64
N ARG A 42 18.83 -7.00 -24.35
CA ARG A 42 19.39 -7.97 -23.43
C ARG A 42 18.55 -8.03 -22.15
N ILE A 43 18.51 -9.22 -21.54
CA ILE A 43 17.89 -9.36 -20.23
C ILE A 43 18.92 -9.01 -19.18
N GLU A 44 18.71 -7.86 -18.53
CA GLU A 44 19.60 -7.33 -17.50
C GLU A 44 18.85 -7.20 -16.18
N ARG A 45 19.60 -7.23 -15.07
CA ARG A 45 19.05 -7.07 -13.74
C ARG A 45 18.56 -5.64 -13.56
N VAL A 46 17.36 -5.48 -13.05
CA VAL A 46 16.75 -4.17 -12.75
C VAL A 46 16.78 -3.89 -11.26
N ASN A 47 16.44 -4.89 -10.47
CA ASN A 47 16.41 -4.77 -9.02
C ASN A 47 16.53 -6.13 -8.34
N HIS A 48 16.84 -6.07 -7.05
CA HIS A 48 16.77 -7.22 -6.16
C HIS A 48 16.15 -6.84 -4.82
N SER A 49 15.48 -7.78 -4.19
CA SER A 49 14.87 -7.57 -2.89
C SER A 49 15.24 -8.67 -1.91
N ASN A 50 15.46 -8.26 -0.67
CA ASN A 50 15.61 -9.14 0.48
C ASN A 50 14.44 -8.95 1.42
N SER A 51 13.80 -10.04 1.81
CA SER A 51 12.68 -10.06 2.74
C SER A 51 13.02 -10.94 3.93
N TYR A 52 12.74 -10.46 5.13
CA TYR A 52 12.83 -11.19 6.37
C TYR A 52 11.45 -11.26 6.98
N TYR A 53 10.96 -12.44 7.27
CA TYR A 53 9.62 -12.58 7.78
C TYR A 53 9.56 -13.43 9.05
N LEU A 54 8.57 -13.10 9.86
CA LEU A 54 8.11 -13.88 11.00
C LEU A 54 6.65 -14.24 10.76
N LYS A 55 6.33 -15.52 10.83
CA LYS A 55 4.97 -16.03 10.94
C LYS A 55 4.84 -16.79 12.25
N SER A 56 3.81 -16.51 13.00
CA SER A 56 3.59 -17.21 14.26
C SER A 56 2.13 -17.31 14.63
N GLN A 57 1.81 -18.39 15.31
CA GLN A 57 0.58 -18.64 16.04
C GLN A 57 0.98 -18.84 17.50
N LEU A 58 0.96 -17.77 18.29
CA LEU A 58 1.50 -17.79 19.65
C LEU A 58 0.50 -18.37 20.67
N ILE A 59 -0.78 -18.15 20.42
CA ILE A 59 -1.86 -18.69 21.25
C ILE A 59 -2.88 -19.32 20.30
N LYS A 60 -3.24 -20.57 20.57
CA LYS A 60 -4.30 -21.27 19.85
C LYS A 60 -5.01 -22.23 20.81
N THR A 61 -6.04 -21.71 21.44
CA THR A 61 -6.92 -22.44 22.35
C THR A 61 -8.36 -22.31 21.86
N GLU A 62 -9.28 -23.03 22.48
CA GLU A 62 -10.72 -22.88 22.18
C GLU A 62 -11.25 -21.46 22.47
N LYS A 63 -10.63 -20.78 23.44
CA LYS A 63 -11.07 -19.45 23.90
C LYS A 63 -10.27 -18.31 23.27
N SER A 64 -8.96 -18.49 23.16
CA SER A 64 -8.04 -17.41 22.78
C SER A 64 -7.17 -17.81 21.60
N ASN A 65 -6.96 -16.85 20.71
CA ASN A 65 -6.13 -17.00 19.52
C ASN A 65 -5.26 -15.74 19.34
N LEU A 66 -3.95 -15.91 19.15
CA LEU A 66 -3.02 -14.83 18.85
C LEU A 66 -2.10 -15.24 17.72
N SER A 67 -2.21 -14.54 16.60
CA SER A 67 -1.30 -14.68 15.45
C SER A 67 -0.54 -13.40 15.19
N VAL A 68 0.73 -13.54 14.80
CA VAL A 68 1.61 -12.43 14.45
C VAL A 68 2.29 -12.73 13.14
N PHE A 69 2.21 -11.79 12.22
CA PHE A 69 2.93 -11.77 10.96
C PHE A 69 3.72 -10.48 10.85
N LEU A 70 5.00 -10.58 10.53
CA LEU A 70 5.88 -9.46 10.21
C LEU A 70 6.64 -9.79 8.94
N ASN A 71 6.80 -8.81 8.06
CA ASN A 71 7.64 -8.92 6.87
C ASN A 71 8.35 -7.58 6.65
N TYR A 72 9.66 -7.60 6.81
CA TYR A 72 10.52 -6.48 6.46
C TYR A 72 11.23 -6.78 5.15
N ARG A 73 11.02 -5.93 4.15
CA ARG A 73 11.58 -6.07 2.81
C ARG A 73 12.38 -4.85 2.44
N THR A 74 13.54 -5.05 1.85
CA THR A 74 14.33 -4.00 1.19
C THR A 74 14.40 -4.28 -0.30
N LEU A 75 14.01 -3.31 -1.10
CA LEU A 75 14.16 -3.32 -2.56
C LEU A 75 15.32 -2.40 -2.94
N LYS A 76 16.25 -2.93 -3.71
CA LYS A 76 17.41 -2.20 -4.24
C LYS A 76 17.37 -2.23 -5.75
N TYR A 77 17.56 -1.09 -6.36
CA TYR A 77 17.67 -0.94 -7.80
C TYR A 77 19.13 -0.99 -8.24
N GLU A 78 19.42 -1.53 -9.42
CA GLU A 78 20.74 -1.48 -10.03
C GLU A 78 21.06 -0.06 -10.53
N ASP A 79 20.03 0.70 -10.90
CA ASP A 79 20.17 2.12 -11.20
C ASP A 79 20.39 2.90 -9.90
N SER A 80 21.59 3.46 -9.74
CA SER A 80 22.00 4.23 -8.58
C SER A 80 21.25 5.57 -8.41
N SER A 81 20.55 6.03 -9.44
CA SER A 81 19.68 7.22 -9.35
C SER A 81 18.41 6.94 -8.51
N LEU A 82 17.99 5.69 -8.41
CA LEU A 82 16.83 5.27 -7.65
C LEU A 82 17.18 4.95 -6.21
N LYS A 83 16.37 5.42 -5.28
CA LYS A 83 16.56 5.16 -3.85
C LYS A 83 16.08 3.77 -3.46
N ASN A 84 16.84 3.15 -2.56
CA ASN A 84 16.42 1.90 -1.94
C ASN A 84 15.09 2.07 -1.18
N GLU A 85 14.22 1.07 -1.29
CA GLU A 85 12.89 1.10 -0.69
C GLU A 85 12.74 0.03 0.41
N PRO A 86 12.93 0.41 1.69
CA PRO A 86 12.55 -0.46 2.79
C PRO A 86 11.02 -0.43 2.97
N SER A 87 10.41 -1.56 3.25
CA SER A 87 8.98 -1.70 3.53
C SER A 87 8.75 -2.63 4.70
N LEU A 88 7.79 -2.29 5.54
CA LEU A 88 7.36 -3.12 6.67
C LEU A 88 5.87 -3.42 6.52
N ASN A 89 5.55 -4.70 6.51
CA ASN A 89 4.18 -5.19 6.56
C ASN A 89 4.03 -6.04 7.82
N SER A 90 3.06 -5.71 8.64
CA SER A 90 2.77 -6.46 9.86
C SER A 90 1.28 -6.64 10.05
N ARG A 91 0.93 -7.75 10.69
CA ARG A 91 -0.43 -8.02 11.14
C ARG A 91 -0.39 -8.77 12.46
N ILE A 92 -1.07 -8.20 13.44
CA ILE A 92 -1.31 -8.84 14.74
C ILE A 92 -2.81 -9.04 14.85
N LEU A 93 -3.23 -10.27 15.05
CA LEU A 93 -4.62 -10.63 15.22
C LEU A 93 -4.77 -11.35 16.56
N TYR A 94 -5.58 -10.77 17.44
CA TYR A 94 -5.94 -11.35 18.73
C TYR A 94 -7.44 -11.51 18.84
N SER A 95 -7.90 -12.70 19.21
CA SER A 95 -9.30 -12.95 19.52
C SER A 95 -9.42 -13.70 20.85
N ASP A 96 -10.45 -13.36 21.61
CA ASP A 96 -10.73 -13.98 22.88
C ASP A 96 -12.24 -14.09 23.14
N ARG A 97 -12.61 -15.05 24.00
CA ARG A 97 -13.98 -15.33 24.41
C ARG A 97 -14.06 -15.31 25.93
N TYR A 98 -14.90 -14.43 26.46
CA TYR A 98 -15.09 -14.21 27.89
C TYR A 98 -16.47 -14.69 28.34
N PHE A 99 -16.58 -14.99 29.62
CA PHE A 99 -17.84 -15.31 30.31
C PHE A 99 -18.66 -16.41 29.62
N GLY A 100 -18.02 -17.57 29.34
CA GLY A 100 -18.72 -18.70 28.72
C GLY A 100 -19.18 -18.44 27.30
N GLN A 101 -18.47 -17.55 26.54
CA GLN A 101 -18.75 -17.11 25.19
C GLN A 101 -19.79 -15.99 25.07
N LEU A 102 -20.22 -15.42 26.20
CA LEU A 102 -21.12 -14.26 26.20
C LEU A 102 -20.52 -13.07 25.45
N ILE A 103 -19.22 -12.84 25.63
CA ILE A 103 -18.49 -11.75 24.95
C ILE A 103 -17.37 -12.37 24.13
N GLN A 104 -17.35 -12.06 22.85
CA GLN A 104 -16.25 -12.40 21.95
C GLN A 104 -15.59 -11.11 21.43
N THR A 105 -14.27 -11.01 21.59
CA THR A 105 -13.48 -9.89 21.08
C THR A 105 -12.59 -10.34 19.93
N THR A 106 -12.42 -9.48 18.93
CA THR A 106 -11.41 -9.66 17.90
C THR A 106 -10.73 -8.32 17.67
N THR A 107 -9.42 -8.27 17.91
CA THR A 107 -8.58 -7.09 17.71
C THR A 107 -7.59 -7.39 16.61
N ALA A 108 -7.49 -6.49 15.64
CA ALA A 108 -6.48 -6.56 14.61
C ALA A 108 -5.72 -5.23 14.50
N TYR A 109 -4.40 -5.32 14.40
CA TYR A 109 -3.51 -4.22 14.09
C TYR A 109 -2.68 -4.58 12.88
N GLU A 110 -2.74 -3.75 11.86
CA GLU A 110 -2.05 -3.95 10.59
C GLU A 110 -1.21 -2.72 10.24
N THR A 111 0.02 -2.96 9.82
CA THR A 111 0.89 -1.95 9.22
C THR A 111 1.26 -2.40 7.83
N SER A 112 1.11 -1.53 6.86
CA SER A 112 1.53 -1.80 5.48
C SER A 112 2.27 -0.62 4.89
N SER A 113 3.30 -0.92 4.13
CA SER A 113 4.02 0.03 3.29
C SER A 113 3.78 -0.33 1.84
N GLY A 114 3.44 0.66 1.03
CA GLY A 114 3.18 0.46 -0.38
C GLY A 114 3.38 1.75 -1.17
N THR A 115 3.18 1.66 -2.46
CA THR A 115 3.11 2.81 -3.37
C THR A 115 1.70 2.97 -3.88
N ILE A 116 1.19 4.19 -3.85
CA ILE A 116 -0.08 4.54 -4.50
C ILE A 116 0.20 5.47 -5.66
N ALA A 117 -0.57 5.32 -6.73
CA ALA A 117 -0.56 6.27 -7.82
C ALA A 117 -1.22 7.58 -7.36
N GLN A 118 -0.46 8.66 -7.35
CA GLN A 118 -0.98 10.01 -7.18
C GLN A 118 -1.28 10.54 -8.56
N GLN A 119 -2.54 10.71 -8.88
CA GLN A 119 -2.95 11.25 -10.16
C GLN A 119 -2.87 12.77 -10.10
N GLU A 120 -2.02 13.36 -10.94
CA GLU A 120 -1.95 14.80 -11.12
C GLU A 120 -3.14 15.27 -11.94
N PHE A 121 -3.59 16.47 -11.70
CA PHE A 121 -4.65 17.12 -12.45
C PHE A 121 -4.32 18.57 -12.71
N THR A 122 -4.97 19.14 -13.71
CA THR A 122 -4.93 20.57 -14.02
C THR A 122 -6.34 21.06 -14.36
N TYR A 123 -6.51 22.36 -14.44
CA TYR A 123 -7.76 22.96 -14.86
C TYR A 123 -7.63 23.48 -16.28
N LEU A 124 -8.57 23.12 -17.14
CA LEU A 124 -8.68 23.65 -18.51
C LEU A 124 -9.86 24.58 -18.60
N GLN A 125 -9.61 25.73 -19.23
CA GLN A 125 -10.65 26.71 -19.52
C GLN A 125 -11.57 26.18 -20.63
N VAL A 126 -12.87 26.35 -20.42
CA VAL A 126 -13.93 25.97 -21.36
C VAL A 126 -14.91 27.16 -21.53
N GLU A 127 -15.86 27.02 -22.43
CA GLU A 127 -16.90 28.03 -22.61
C GLU A 127 -17.75 28.18 -21.33
N PRO A 128 -18.23 29.41 -21.04
CA PRO A 128 -19.09 29.65 -19.88
C PRO A 128 -20.28 28.69 -19.82
N GLY A 129 -20.48 28.11 -18.65
CA GLY A 129 -21.55 27.11 -18.43
C GLY A 129 -21.20 25.68 -18.81
N GLN A 130 -20.05 25.42 -19.42
CA GLN A 130 -19.57 24.07 -19.71
C GLN A 130 -18.59 23.55 -18.63
N GLY A 131 -18.16 24.41 -17.73
CA GLY A 131 -17.27 24.09 -16.65
C GLY A 131 -18.00 23.68 -15.36
N VAL A 132 -17.21 23.47 -14.32
CA VAL A 132 -17.66 23.24 -12.94
C VAL A 132 -16.96 24.19 -11.98
N TYR A 133 -15.77 24.66 -12.35
CA TYR A 133 -14.91 25.45 -11.49
C TYR A 133 -14.75 26.87 -12.02
N MET A 134 -14.48 27.79 -11.10
CA MET A 134 -14.01 29.16 -11.37
C MET A 134 -12.64 29.35 -10.72
N TRP A 135 -11.87 30.30 -11.22
CA TRP A 135 -10.58 30.68 -10.66
C TRP A 135 -10.69 32.03 -9.95
N ASN A 136 -10.17 32.10 -8.73
CA ASN A 136 -10.07 33.32 -7.94
C ASN A 136 -8.62 33.55 -7.54
N ASP A 137 -8.02 34.62 -8.04
CA ASP A 137 -6.66 35.02 -7.68
C ASP A 137 -6.66 35.59 -6.25
N TYR A 138 -6.48 34.73 -5.24
CA TYR A 138 -6.52 35.12 -3.84
C TYR A 138 -5.27 35.88 -3.38
N ASN A 139 -4.15 35.65 -4.01
CA ASN A 139 -2.88 36.26 -3.64
C ASN A 139 -2.51 37.46 -4.54
N GLY A 140 -3.27 37.73 -5.61
CA GLY A 140 -3.07 38.86 -6.50
C GLY A 140 -1.85 38.75 -7.42
N ASN A 141 -1.34 37.54 -7.67
CA ASN A 141 -0.14 37.33 -8.46
C ASN A 141 -0.42 37.09 -9.96
N GLY A 142 -1.68 36.92 -10.37
CA GLY A 142 -2.11 36.66 -11.72
C GLY A 142 -1.72 35.26 -12.25
N ILE A 143 -1.25 34.37 -11.40
CA ILE A 143 -0.84 33.00 -11.75
C ILE A 143 -1.91 32.02 -11.26
N GLN A 144 -2.37 31.14 -12.13
CA GLN A 144 -3.36 30.13 -11.78
C GLN A 144 -2.74 29.01 -10.96
N GLU A 145 -2.98 29.03 -9.66
CA GLU A 145 -2.55 28.00 -8.71
C GLU A 145 -3.70 27.03 -8.41
N LEU A 146 -3.39 25.73 -8.20
CA LEU A 146 -4.41 24.69 -8.04
C LEU A 146 -5.38 24.94 -6.87
N GLN A 147 -4.92 25.59 -5.81
CA GLN A 147 -5.70 25.93 -4.62
C GLN A 147 -6.65 27.12 -4.83
N GLU A 148 -6.54 27.83 -5.94
CA GLU A 148 -7.36 29.01 -6.28
C GLU A 148 -8.58 28.65 -7.13
N PHE A 149 -8.73 27.38 -7.48
CA PHE A 149 -9.90 26.89 -8.20
C PHE A 149 -10.93 26.35 -7.24
N GLU A 150 -12.13 26.88 -7.34
CA GLU A 150 -13.28 26.45 -6.52
C GLU A 150 -14.51 26.15 -7.39
N ILE A 151 -15.48 25.45 -6.83
CA ILE A 151 -16.72 25.16 -7.52
C ILE A 151 -17.46 26.47 -7.75
N ALA A 152 -17.80 26.75 -9.02
CA ALA A 152 -18.51 27.96 -9.38
C ALA A 152 -19.92 27.96 -8.81
N PRO A 153 -20.35 29.03 -8.10
CA PRO A 153 -21.71 29.13 -7.55
C PRO A 153 -22.78 29.32 -8.61
N TYR A 154 -22.40 29.85 -9.77
CA TYR A 154 -23.29 30.11 -10.90
C TYR A 154 -22.72 29.51 -12.19
N SER A 155 -23.60 29.06 -13.07
CA SER A 155 -23.20 28.40 -14.32
C SER A 155 -22.42 29.28 -15.31
N ASP A 156 -22.66 30.56 -15.33
CA ASP A 156 -21.95 31.53 -16.17
C ASP A 156 -20.49 31.78 -15.71
N LEU A 157 -20.20 31.54 -14.43
CA LEU A 157 -18.83 31.58 -13.85
C LEU A 157 -18.10 30.25 -13.97
N ALA A 158 -18.80 29.19 -14.33
CA ALA A 158 -18.26 27.83 -14.45
C ALA A 158 -17.50 27.68 -15.78
N ILE A 159 -16.26 28.20 -15.83
CA ILE A 159 -15.45 28.27 -17.03
C ILE A 159 -14.21 27.37 -16.99
N TYR A 160 -14.06 26.53 -15.97
CA TYR A 160 -12.98 25.56 -15.88
C TYR A 160 -13.49 24.15 -15.60
N VAL A 161 -12.83 23.17 -16.21
CA VAL A 161 -12.99 21.74 -15.92
C VAL A 161 -11.70 21.16 -15.38
N ARG A 162 -11.79 20.29 -14.38
CA ARG A 162 -10.65 19.56 -13.87
C ARG A 162 -10.35 18.36 -14.77
N VAL A 163 -9.14 18.31 -15.32
CA VAL A 163 -8.68 17.24 -16.20
C VAL A 163 -7.50 16.53 -15.53
N PHE A 164 -7.58 15.22 -15.45
CA PHE A 164 -6.48 14.42 -14.94
C PHE A 164 -5.40 14.25 -15.99
N LEU A 165 -4.16 14.46 -15.57
CA LEU A 165 -3.00 14.27 -16.43
C LEU A 165 -2.75 12.77 -16.65
N PRO A 166 -2.25 12.36 -17.81
CA PRO A 166 -1.94 10.95 -18.08
C PRO A 166 -0.77 10.42 -17.24
N ASN A 167 0.00 11.32 -16.63
CA ASN A 167 1.12 10.96 -15.78
C ASN A 167 0.64 10.48 -14.41
N GLN A 168 1.17 9.34 -13.98
CA GLN A 168 0.98 8.85 -12.62
C GLN A 168 2.31 8.96 -11.88
N VAL A 169 2.33 9.80 -10.86
CA VAL A 169 3.44 9.85 -9.90
C VAL A 169 3.13 8.83 -8.80
N PHE A 170 4.03 7.88 -8.60
CA PHE A 170 3.88 6.91 -7.52
C PHE A 170 4.48 7.46 -6.24
N VAL A 171 3.64 7.63 -5.23
CA VAL A 171 4.04 8.13 -3.92
C VAL A 171 4.03 6.99 -2.93
N ARG A 172 5.10 6.91 -2.16
CA ARG A 172 5.22 5.93 -1.09
C ARG A 172 4.34 6.30 0.09
N THR A 173 3.58 5.32 0.56
CA THR A 173 2.69 5.49 1.70
C THR A 173 2.97 4.46 2.77
N HIS A 174 2.68 4.85 4.03
CA HIS A 174 2.62 3.97 5.18
C HIS A 174 1.22 4.06 5.76
N GLN A 175 0.60 2.92 5.94
CA GLN A 175 -0.75 2.82 6.48
C GLN A 175 -0.72 1.97 7.76
N ASN A 176 -1.37 2.48 8.80
CA ASN A 176 -1.68 1.73 10.01
C ASN A 176 -3.19 1.60 10.12
N LYS A 177 -3.65 0.39 10.40
CA LYS A 177 -5.06 0.09 10.59
C LYS A 177 -5.25 -0.64 11.91
N PHE A 178 -6.11 -0.10 12.75
CA PHE A 178 -6.58 -0.76 13.96
C PHE A 178 -8.06 -1.09 13.82
N SER A 179 -8.45 -2.29 14.19
CA SER A 179 -9.85 -2.70 14.23
C SER A 179 -10.14 -3.51 15.49
N LEU A 180 -11.29 -3.24 16.09
CA LEU A 180 -11.81 -3.94 17.24
C LEU A 180 -13.26 -4.32 16.95
N ALA A 181 -13.57 -5.61 17.05
CA ALA A 181 -14.91 -6.12 16.96
C ALA A 181 -15.31 -6.74 18.32
N LEU A 182 -16.49 -6.38 18.81
CA LEU A 182 -17.11 -6.91 20.01
C LEU A 182 -18.43 -7.57 19.62
N ASN A 183 -18.58 -8.84 19.92
CA ASN A 183 -19.81 -9.58 19.71
C ASN A 183 -20.37 -10.03 21.07
N PHE A 184 -21.65 -9.81 21.27
CA PHE A 184 -22.39 -10.22 22.47
C PHE A 184 -23.40 -11.30 22.08
N ASN A 185 -23.26 -12.48 22.66
CA ASN A 185 -24.16 -13.62 22.46
C ASN A 185 -25.00 -13.81 23.73
N PHE A 186 -26.25 -13.39 23.69
CA PHE A 186 -27.22 -13.61 24.75
C PHE A 186 -28.04 -14.86 24.40
N ASN A 187 -27.78 -15.97 25.11
CA ASN A 187 -28.58 -17.21 25.02
C ASN A 187 -29.67 -17.19 26.09
#